data_46199760021a0ea7b4f8312b40046083
#
_entry.id   46199760021a0ea7b4f8312b40046083
#
_cell.length_a   1.000
_cell.length_b   1.000
_cell.length_c   1.000
_cell.angle_alpha   90.00
_cell.angle_beta   90.00
_cell.angle_gamma   90.00
#
_symmetry.space_group_name_H-M   'P 1'
#
loop_
_entity.id
_entity.type
_entity.pdbx_description
1 polymer ?
#
loop_
_entity_poly.entity_id
_entity_poly.type
_entity_poly.pdbx_seq_one_letter_code
_entity_poly.pdbx_strand_id
1 'polypeptide(L)'
;MLNQQTFQFEKVSAIKVSEFIREQLEEAIILKEMLSEDQLPSERELAEIFNASRITVREALSALEAKGLIEKRVGAKGGTFILPITANAHKRTKEEIMRDWDQMLHVFEYRTIVEPEGAFLAAERITAGELELLESYIVQSVQPDCSREWFRALDVKFHLTIAKASGNPYLESAVRQIRTKINPALDLMPYNEQVRSLNQGVHTEILEALKAHDPARSRDTMKKHIAFSADAIYSRLVSPEQQEGNEQ
;
A
#
# COMPACT_ATOMS: atom_id res chain seq x y z
N MET A 1 12.22 -4.78 -51.76
CA MET A 1 12.49 -3.80 -50.71
C MET A 1 12.04 -4.41 -49.40
N LEU A 2 13.00 -4.89 -48.58
CA LEU A 2 12.72 -5.45 -47.27
C LEU A 2 12.30 -4.30 -46.34
N ASN A 3 11.09 -4.39 -45.80
CA ASN A 3 10.56 -3.49 -44.78
C ASN A 3 11.50 -3.54 -43.55
N GLN A 4 12.26 -2.50 -43.31
CA GLN A 4 13.03 -2.37 -42.09
C GLN A 4 12.04 -2.20 -40.94
N GLN A 5 11.70 -3.30 -40.26
CA GLN A 5 11.08 -3.24 -38.94
C GLN A 5 12.05 -2.50 -38.00
N THR A 6 11.73 -1.29 -37.66
CA THR A 6 12.47 -0.51 -36.67
C THR A 6 12.17 -1.11 -35.29
N PHE A 7 13.06 -1.98 -34.80
CA PHE A 7 12.99 -2.46 -33.43
C PHE A 7 13.28 -1.26 -32.51
N GLN A 8 12.30 -0.89 -31.67
CA GLN A 8 12.53 0.09 -30.60
C GLN A 8 13.08 -0.64 -29.39
N PHE A 9 14.39 -0.53 -29.19
CA PHE A 9 15.03 -0.99 -27.97
C PHE A 9 15.05 0.19 -26.97
N GLU A 10 14.65 -0.08 -25.72
CA GLU A 10 14.79 0.86 -24.64
C GLU A 10 16.25 0.94 -24.20
N LYS A 11 16.71 2.17 -23.87
CA LYS A 11 18.05 2.35 -23.30
C LYS A 11 18.09 1.74 -21.91
N VAL A 12 18.98 0.79 -21.70
CA VAL A 12 19.21 0.19 -20.38
C VAL A 12 19.96 1.21 -19.51
N SER A 13 19.33 1.71 -18.45
CA SER A 13 20.01 2.34 -17.33
C SER A 13 20.29 1.26 -16.29
N ALA A 14 21.53 1.11 -15.87
CA ALA A 14 21.85 0.20 -14.76
C ALA A 14 21.21 0.74 -13.48
N ILE A 15 20.17 0.07 -12.97
CA ILE A 15 19.61 0.37 -11.64
C ILE A 15 20.72 0.05 -10.63
N LYS A 16 21.10 1.04 -9.82
CA LYS A 16 22.08 0.82 -8.75
C LYS A 16 21.49 -0.13 -7.72
N VAL A 17 22.27 -1.06 -7.22
CA VAL A 17 21.85 -2.01 -6.16
C VAL A 17 21.30 -1.26 -4.94
N SER A 18 21.88 -0.10 -4.59
CA SER A 18 21.38 0.74 -3.50
C SER A 18 19.97 1.29 -3.78
N GLU A 19 19.64 1.57 -5.02
CA GLU A 19 18.31 2.05 -5.42
C GLU A 19 17.27 0.92 -5.31
N PHE A 20 17.61 -0.28 -5.75
CA PHE A 20 16.76 -1.46 -5.59
C PHE A 20 16.46 -1.77 -4.11
N ILE A 21 17.48 -1.72 -3.23
CA ILE A 21 17.31 -1.91 -1.78
C ILE A 21 16.41 -0.82 -1.21
N ARG A 22 16.63 0.44 -1.59
CA ARG A 22 15.79 1.57 -1.19
C ARG A 22 14.33 1.35 -1.56
N GLU A 23 14.06 0.93 -2.79
CA GLU A 23 12.71 0.69 -3.28
C GLU A 23 12.00 -0.42 -2.50
N GLN A 24 12.68 -1.52 -2.22
CA GLN A 24 12.12 -2.61 -1.43
C GLN A 24 11.78 -2.21 0.01
N LEU A 25 12.67 -1.47 0.66
CA LEU A 25 12.40 -0.95 2.01
C LEU A 25 11.28 0.10 2.01
N GLU A 26 11.27 0.98 1.02
CA GLU A 26 10.21 1.99 0.83
C GLU A 26 8.84 1.31 0.58
N GLU A 27 8.79 0.27 -0.25
CA GLU A 27 7.60 -0.53 -0.47
C GLU A 27 7.08 -1.15 0.83
N ALA A 28 7.94 -1.79 1.63
CA ALA A 28 7.56 -2.39 2.90
C ALA A 28 6.96 -1.36 3.89
N ILE A 29 7.50 -0.14 3.91
CA ILE A 29 6.98 0.97 4.72
C ILE A 29 5.61 1.44 4.19
N ILE A 30 5.48 1.64 2.88
CA ILE A 30 4.22 2.09 2.25
C ILE A 30 3.13 1.04 2.39
N LEU A 31 3.45 -0.23 2.27
CA LEU A 31 2.53 -1.35 2.45
C LEU A 31 2.25 -1.67 3.92
N LYS A 32 2.80 -0.87 4.87
CA LYS A 32 2.60 -1.06 6.31
C LYS A 32 3.00 -2.47 6.80
N GLU A 33 3.94 -3.11 6.12
CA GLU A 33 4.57 -4.34 6.58
C GLU A 33 5.46 -4.07 7.80
N MET A 34 5.96 -2.82 7.88
CA MET A 34 6.64 -2.23 9.02
C MET A 34 5.94 -0.92 9.40
N LEU A 35 5.76 -0.68 10.68
CA LEU A 35 5.03 0.47 11.22
C LEU A 35 5.97 1.53 11.79
N SER A 36 5.44 2.71 12.07
CA SER A 36 6.20 3.74 12.77
C SER A 36 6.71 3.24 14.12
N GLU A 37 7.90 3.67 14.49
CA GLU A 37 8.69 3.23 15.65
C GLU A 37 9.25 1.79 15.53
N ASP A 38 8.93 1.01 14.50
CA ASP A 38 9.61 -0.25 14.27
C ASP A 38 11.08 -0.01 13.92
N GLN A 39 11.93 -0.86 14.48
CA GLN A 39 13.37 -0.82 14.21
C GLN A 39 13.68 -1.66 12.97
N LEU A 40 14.33 -1.06 11.98
CA LEU A 40 14.88 -1.79 10.84
C LEU A 40 16.01 -2.73 11.30
N PRO A 41 16.20 -3.87 10.60
CA PRO A 41 17.41 -4.67 10.78
C PRO A 41 18.68 -3.81 10.63
N SER A 42 19.75 -4.16 11.35
CA SER A 42 21.01 -3.43 11.28
C SER A 42 21.59 -3.43 9.85
N GLU A 43 22.47 -2.46 9.55
CA GLU A 43 23.18 -2.42 8.24
C GLU A 43 23.86 -3.75 7.89
N ARG A 44 24.32 -4.51 8.91
CA ARG A 44 24.92 -5.82 8.72
C ARG A 44 23.89 -6.87 8.30
N GLU A 45 22.76 -6.93 9.02
CA GLU A 45 21.68 -7.88 8.71
C GLU A 45 21.03 -7.57 7.35
N LEU A 46 20.80 -6.29 7.05
CA LEU A 46 20.31 -5.89 5.73
C LEU A 46 21.29 -6.26 4.61
N ALA A 47 22.61 -6.13 4.84
CA ALA A 47 23.62 -6.54 3.88
C ALA A 47 23.59 -8.07 3.62
N GLU A 48 23.33 -8.86 4.66
CA GLU A 48 23.15 -10.32 4.57
C GLU A 48 21.83 -10.64 3.83
N ILE A 49 20.72 -10.01 4.19
CA ILE A 49 19.39 -10.22 3.57
C ILE A 49 19.43 -9.90 2.07
N PHE A 50 20.02 -8.76 1.69
CA PHE A 50 20.07 -8.32 0.29
C PHE A 50 21.26 -8.86 -0.49
N ASN A 51 22.12 -9.65 0.14
CA ASN A 51 23.39 -10.10 -0.45
C ASN A 51 24.17 -8.93 -1.09
N ALA A 52 24.30 -7.84 -0.35
CA ALA A 52 24.88 -6.58 -0.81
C ALA A 52 25.99 -6.09 0.15
N SER A 53 26.79 -5.11 -0.30
CA SER A 53 27.78 -4.51 0.59
C SER A 53 27.11 -3.59 1.63
N ARG A 54 27.71 -3.46 2.83
CA ARG A 54 27.26 -2.52 3.87
C ARG A 54 27.26 -1.06 3.38
N ILE A 55 28.17 -0.71 2.46
CA ILE A 55 28.23 0.63 1.86
C ILE A 55 26.97 0.85 1.02
N THR A 56 26.59 -0.11 0.18
CA THR A 56 25.39 -0.05 -0.65
C THR A 56 24.11 0.06 0.18
N VAL A 57 24.01 -0.71 1.28
CA VAL A 57 22.89 -0.62 2.22
C VAL A 57 22.84 0.77 2.87
N ARG A 58 23.98 1.31 3.30
CA ARG A 58 24.06 2.64 3.91
C ARG A 58 23.60 3.75 2.94
N GLU A 59 23.95 3.65 1.67
CA GLU A 59 23.46 4.57 0.62
C GLU A 59 21.93 4.51 0.51
N ALA A 60 21.35 3.30 0.49
CA ALA A 60 19.89 3.11 0.45
C ALA A 60 19.20 3.72 1.69
N LEU A 61 19.71 3.43 2.89
CA LEU A 61 19.18 3.98 4.14
C LEU A 61 19.32 5.51 4.20
N SER A 62 20.43 6.08 3.72
CA SER A 62 20.61 7.53 3.68
C SER A 62 19.60 8.21 2.74
N ALA A 63 19.22 7.55 1.63
CA ALA A 63 18.19 8.06 0.74
C ALA A 63 16.79 8.01 1.37
N LEU A 64 16.47 6.95 2.15
CA LEU A 64 15.21 6.88 2.91
C LEU A 64 15.15 7.92 4.04
N GLU A 65 16.27 8.17 4.72
CA GLU A 65 16.40 9.20 5.75
C GLU A 65 16.19 10.61 5.16
N ALA A 66 16.78 10.87 3.98
CA ALA A 66 16.57 12.13 3.25
C ALA A 66 15.11 12.34 2.81
N LYS A 67 14.35 11.25 2.55
CA LYS A 67 12.91 11.30 2.32
C LYS A 67 12.08 11.48 3.60
N GLY A 68 12.70 11.37 4.78
CA GLY A 68 12.02 11.45 6.07
C GLY A 68 11.15 10.22 6.40
N LEU A 69 11.49 9.06 5.85
CA LEU A 69 10.80 7.80 6.11
C LEU A 69 11.40 7.06 7.31
N ILE A 70 12.67 7.30 7.60
CA ILE A 70 13.42 6.68 8.70
C ILE A 70 14.31 7.72 9.39
N GLU A 71 14.74 7.40 10.61
CA GLU A 71 15.76 8.15 11.34
C GLU A 71 16.77 7.23 12.00
N LYS A 72 18.00 7.72 12.19
CA LYS A 72 19.05 7.03 12.95
C LYS A 72 19.11 7.59 14.36
N ARG A 73 18.91 6.71 15.36
CA ARG A 73 19.06 7.02 16.78
C ARG A 73 20.39 6.47 17.29
N VAL A 74 21.13 7.27 18.04
CA VAL A 74 22.43 6.88 18.63
C VAL A 74 22.27 6.43 20.09
N GLY A 75 23.22 5.61 20.57
CA GLY A 75 23.26 5.17 21.98
C GLY A 75 23.01 3.67 22.16
N ALA A 76 22.88 3.23 23.42
CA ALA A 76 22.75 1.81 23.76
C ALA A 76 21.48 1.13 23.20
N LYS A 77 20.42 1.91 22.95
CA LYS A 77 19.20 1.50 22.24
C LYS A 77 19.12 2.14 20.85
N GLY A 78 20.28 2.43 20.26
CA GLY A 78 20.36 3.05 18.94
C GLY A 78 19.96 2.08 17.82
N GLY A 79 19.69 2.64 16.64
CA GLY A 79 19.30 1.88 15.46
C GLY A 79 18.68 2.78 14.41
N THR A 80 18.14 2.17 13.38
CA THR A 80 17.35 2.87 12.35
C THR A 80 15.89 2.56 12.58
N PHE A 81 15.07 3.61 12.73
CA PHE A 81 13.64 3.50 13.07
C PHE A 81 12.79 4.13 11.98
N ILE A 82 11.60 3.57 11.75
CA ILE A 82 10.61 4.12 10.84
C ILE A 82 9.94 5.32 11.49
N LEU A 83 9.84 6.42 10.74
CA LEU A 83 9.21 7.63 11.20
C LEU A 83 7.69 7.61 10.98
N PRO A 84 6.89 8.18 11.89
CA PRO A 84 5.48 8.41 11.65
C PRO A 84 5.29 9.44 10.53
N ILE A 85 4.20 9.29 9.77
CA ILE A 85 3.85 10.25 8.74
C ILE A 85 3.41 11.56 9.40
N THR A 86 4.21 12.62 9.22
CA THR A 86 3.95 13.95 9.77
C THR A 86 3.01 14.77 8.89
N ALA A 87 2.42 15.85 9.43
CA ALA A 87 1.61 16.79 8.68
C ALA A 87 2.37 17.41 7.49
N ASN A 88 3.66 17.70 7.65
CA ASN A 88 4.52 18.19 6.56
C ASN A 88 4.76 17.12 5.47
N ALA A 89 4.90 15.85 5.87
CA ALA A 89 4.97 14.75 4.93
C ALA A 89 3.66 14.60 4.15
N HIS A 90 2.50 14.70 4.82
CA HIS A 90 1.19 14.70 4.16
C HIS A 90 1.04 15.84 3.14
N LYS A 91 1.45 17.07 3.48
CA LYS A 91 1.40 18.21 2.54
C LYS A 91 2.23 17.95 1.28
N ARG A 92 3.48 17.51 1.46
CA ARG A 92 4.36 17.16 0.33
C ARG A 92 3.77 16.04 -0.52
N THR A 93 3.24 14.98 0.09
CA THR A 93 2.59 13.87 -0.60
C THR A 93 1.37 14.35 -1.41
N LYS A 94 0.55 15.25 -0.85
CA LYS A 94 -0.58 15.85 -1.58
C LYS A 94 -0.11 16.60 -2.82
N GLU A 95 0.91 17.43 -2.70
CA GLU A 95 1.48 18.21 -3.81
C GLU A 95 2.05 17.28 -4.91
N GLU A 96 2.75 16.21 -4.54
CA GLU A 96 3.30 15.22 -5.46
C GLU A 96 2.17 14.46 -6.19
N ILE A 97 1.15 13.98 -5.48
CA ILE A 97 0.00 13.27 -6.06
C ILE A 97 -0.75 14.17 -7.04
N MET A 98 -0.96 15.45 -6.69
CA MET A 98 -1.66 16.39 -7.57
C MET A 98 -0.84 16.73 -8.83
N ARG A 99 0.48 16.76 -8.74
CA ARG A 99 1.36 16.94 -9.90
C ARG A 99 1.26 15.78 -10.89
N ASP A 100 1.16 14.57 -10.36
CA ASP A 100 1.17 13.33 -11.15
C ASP A 100 -0.24 12.70 -11.24
N TRP A 101 -1.30 13.54 -11.13
CA TRP A 101 -2.69 13.07 -11.03
C TRP A 101 -3.12 12.21 -12.23
N ASP A 102 -2.69 12.54 -13.44
CA ASP A 102 -3.03 11.75 -14.63
C ASP A 102 -2.47 10.30 -14.52
N GLN A 103 -1.27 10.15 -13.97
CA GLN A 103 -0.73 8.81 -13.69
C GLN A 103 -1.53 8.09 -12.61
N MET A 104 -2.00 8.81 -11.59
CA MET A 104 -2.85 8.24 -10.55
C MET A 104 -4.17 7.71 -11.13
N LEU A 105 -4.78 8.42 -12.09
CA LEU A 105 -5.97 7.94 -12.78
C LEU A 105 -5.74 6.60 -13.50
N HIS A 106 -4.61 6.43 -14.19
CA HIS A 106 -4.25 5.15 -14.80
C HIS A 106 -4.05 4.03 -13.76
N VAL A 107 -3.51 4.35 -12.59
CA VAL A 107 -3.39 3.37 -11.49
C VAL A 107 -4.78 2.97 -10.96
N PHE A 108 -5.71 3.92 -10.81
CA PHE A 108 -7.09 3.60 -10.42
C PHE A 108 -7.79 2.75 -11.49
N GLU A 109 -7.65 3.09 -12.77
CA GLU A 109 -8.20 2.28 -13.85
C GLU A 109 -7.66 0.84 -13.80
N TYR A 110 -6.35 0.68 -13.69
CA TYR A 110 -5.71 -0.63 -13.55
C TYR A 110 -6.20 -1.39 -12.31
N ARG A 111 -6.37 -0.70 -11.19
CA ARG A 111 -6.91 -1.25 -9.96
C ARG A 111 -8.31 -1.83 -10.15
N THR A 112 -9.20 -1.12 -10.88
CA THR A 112 -10.59 -1.57 -11.13
C THR A 112 -10.69 -2.85 -11.98
N ILE A 113 -9.61 -3.23 -12.63
CA ILE A 113 -9.50 -4.47 -13.40
C ILE A 113 -8.89 -5.58 -12.53
N VAL A 114 -7.78 -5.29 -11.86
CA VAL A 114 -6.94 -6.30 -11.20
C VAL A 114 -7.54 -6.81 -9.90
N GLU A 115 -7.93 -5.92 -8.98
CA GLU A 115 -8.40 -6.35 -7.65
C GLU A 115 -9.74 -7.10 -7.70
N PRO A 116 -10.74 -6.71 -8.52
CA PRO A 116 -11.96 -7.51 -8.68
C PRO A 116 -11.72 -8.90 -9.25
N GLU A 117 -10.83 -9.05 -10.24
CA GLU A 117 -10.49 -10.38 -10.78
C GLU A 117 -9.69 -11.20 -9.77
N GLY A 118 -8.86 -10.56 -8.95
CA GLY A 118 -8.23 -11.21 -7.80
C GLY A 118 -9.25 -11.76 -6.81
N ALA A 119 -10.29 -10.98 -6.46
CA ALA A 119 -11.37 -11.41 -5.57
C ALA A 119 -12.23 -12.52 -6.18
N PHE A 120 -12.49 -12.48 -7.49
CA PHE A 120 -13.17 -13.56 -8.21
C PHE A 120 -12.44 -14.89 -8.06
N LEU A 121 -11.14 -14.92 -8.36
CA LEU A 121 -10.34 -16.14 -8.25
C LEU A 121 -10.13 -16.57 -6.79
N ALA A 122 -10.02 -15.60 -5.87
CA ALA A 122 -9.93 -15.88 -4.45
C ALA A 122 -11.16 -16.62 -3.93
N ALA A 123 -12.37 -16.25 -4.36
CA ALA A 123 -13.60 -16.93 -3.94
C ALA A 123 -13.62 -18.43 -4.28
N GLU A 124 -12.93 -18.84 -5.36
CA GLU A 124 -12.82 -20.24 -5.75
C GLU A 124 -11.79 -21.04 -4.92
N ARG A 125 -10.80 -20.34 -4.29
CA ARG A 125 -9.57 -20.97 -3.80
C ARG A 125 -9.26 -20.68 -2.34
N ILE A 126 -9.92 -19.69 -1.75
CA ILE A 126 -9.63 -19.19 -0.41
C ILE A 126 -9.82 -20.30 0.63
N THR A 127 -8.88 -20.39 1.54
CA THR A 127 -8.88 -21.36 2.66
C THR A 127 -9.63 -20.82 3.88
N ALA A 128 -10.06 -21.70 4.76
CA ALA A 128 -10.69 -21.33 6.04
C ALA A 128 -9.76 -20.42 6.87
N GLY A 129 -8.46 -20.69 6.92
CA GLY A 129 -7.50 -19.86 7.66
C GLY A 129 -7.36 -18.45 7.09
N GLU A 130 -7.42 -18.28 5.76
CA GLU A 130 -7.41 -16.96 5.13
C GLU A 130 -8.71 -16.18 5.38
N LEU A 131 -9.87 -16.89 5.42
CA LEU A 131 -11.14 -16.27 5.79
C LEU A 131 -11.12 -15.79 7.26
N GLU A 132 -10.63 -16.60 8.19
CA GLU A 132 -10.44 -16.20 9.60
C GLU A 132 -9.50 -14.99 9.72
N LEU A 133 -8.45 -14.96 8.92
CA LEU A 133 -7.49 -13.84 8.90
C LEU A 133 -8.16 -12.55 8.40
N LEU A 134 -8.92 -12.59 7.30
CA LEU A 134 -9.68 -11.45 6.78
C LEU A 134 -10.70 -10.94 7.81
N GLU A 135 -11.43 -11.85 8.48
CA GLU A 135 -12.38 -11.50 9.54
C GLU A 135 -11.67 -10.79 10.71
N SER A 136 -10.50 -11.30 11.11
CA SER A 136 -9.71 -10.69 12.17
C SER A 136 -9.29 -9.25 11.84
N TYR A 137 -8.95 -8.96 10.59
CA TYR A 137 -8.60 -7.60 10.15
C TYR A 137 -9.80 -6.65 10.26
N ILE A 138 -11.00 -7.10 9.85
CA ILE A 138 -12.23 -6.31 9.96
C ILE A 138 -12.54 -6.02 11.44
N VAL A 139 -12.49 -7.02 12.30
CA VAL A 139 -12.76 -6.88 13.75
C VAL A 139 -11.77 -5.90 14.40
N GLN A 140 -10.48 -6.02 14.09
CA GLN A 140 -9.46 -5.15 14.65
C GLN A 140 -9.60 -3.70 14.17
N SER A 141 -10.06 -3.47 12.94
CA SER A 141 -10.15 -2.13 12.34
C SER A 141 -11.15 -1.19 13.04
N VAL A 142 -12.09 -1.74 13.79
CA VAL A 142 -13.14 -0.99 14.50
C VAL A 142 -12.94 -0.93 16.01
N GLN A 143 -11.88 -1.54 16.54
CA GLN A 143 -11.59 -1.47 17.97
C GLN A 143 -11.35 -0.02 18.41
N PRO A 144 -11.75 0.36 19.64
CA PRO A 144 -11.59 1.74 20.13
C PRO A 144 -10.14 2.23 20.15
N ASP A 145 -9.19 1.34 20.36
CA ASP A 145 -7.74 1.57 20.43
C ASP A 145 -7.03 1.40 19.08
N CYS A 146 -7.76 1.11 18.00
CA CYS A 146 -7.18 1.01 16.66
C CYS A 146 -6.65 2.38 16.23
N SER A 147 -5.34 2.53 16.10
CA SER A 147 -4.73 3.74 15.59
C SER A 147 -4.99 3.93 14.10
N ARG A 148 -4.87 5.19 13.61
CA ARG A 148 -4.97 5.49 12.18
C ARG A 148 -4.02 4.63 11.34
N GLU A 149 -2.78 4.51 11.78
CA GLU A 149 -1.76 3.74 11.07
C GLU A 149 -2.12 2.25 11.03
N TRP A 150 -2.56 1.70 12.17
CA TRP A 150 -2.97 0.30 12.25
C TRP A 150 -4.21 0.02 11.38
N PHE A 151 -5.18 0.93 11.37
CA PHE A 151 -6.34 0.85 10.47
C PHE A 151 -5.92 0.76 9.00
N ARG A 152 -4.97 1.62 8.57
CA ARG A 152 -4.42 1.57 7.20
C ARG A 152 -3.66 0.27 6.93
N ALA A 153 -2.91 -0.23 7.91
CA ALA A 153 -2.21 -1.50 7.80
C ALA A 153 -3.19 -2.68 7.60
N LEU A 154 -4.29 -2.69 8.35
CA LEU A 154 -5.32 -3.72 8.23
C LEU A 154 -6.01 -3.69 6.87
N ASP A 155 -6.30 -2.49 6.33
CA ASP A 155 -6.83 -2.31 4.97
C ASP A 155 -5.88 -2.88 3.91
N VAL A 156 -4.58 -2.57 3.99
CA VAL A 156 -3.57 -3.12 3.08
C VAL A 156 -3.50 -4.64 3.17
N LYS A 157 -3.44 -5.18 4.40
CA LYS A 157 -3.39 -6.63 4.65
C LYS A 157 -4.62 -7.33 4.11
N PHE A 158 -5.80 -6.73 4.23
CA PHE A 158 -7.05 -7.28 3.69
C PHE A 158 -6.95 -7.49 2.18
N HIS A 159 -6.60 -6.45 1.43
CA HIS A 159 -6.48 -6.54 -0.03
C HIS A 159 -5.35 -7.48 -0.49
N LEU A 160 -4.19 -7.44 0.16
CA LEU A 160 -3.08 -8.33 -0.18
C LEU A 160 -3.40 -9.81 0.12
N THR A 161 -4.15 -10.09 1.20
CA THR A 161 -4.58 -11.46 1.52
C THR A 161 -5.53 -11.99 0.46
N ILE A 162 -6.49 -11.19 -0.02
CA ILE A 162 -7.39 -11.58 -1.13
C ILE A 162 -6.58 -11.82 -2.40
N ALA A 163 -5.64 -10.93 -2.74
CA ALA A 163 -4.79 -11.09 -3.91
C ALA A 163 -3.98 -12.40 -3.85
N LYS A 164 -3.40 -12.71 -2.69
CA LYS A 164 -2.66 -13.96 -2.44
C LYS A 164 -3.58 -15.18 -2.55
N ALA A 165 -4.78 -15.13 -1.95
CA ALA A 165 -5.79 -16.20 -2.01
C ALA A 165 -6.27 -16.49 -3.43
N SER A 166 -6.09 -15.56 -4.39
CA SER A 166 -6.33 -15.81 -5.81
C SER A 166 -5.48 -16.96 -6.37
N GLY A 167 -4.38 -17.31 -5.68
CA GLY A 167 -3.40 -18.32 -6.11
C GLY A 167 -2.64 -17.95 -7.39
N ASN A 168 -2.73 -16.68 -7.82
CA ASN A 168 -2.04 -16.17 -9.00
C ASN A 168 -0.96 -15.15 -8.59
N PRO A 169 0.35 -15.51 -8.65
CA PRO A 169 1.43 -14.64 -8.22
C PRO A 169 1.54 -13.34 -9.03
N TYR A 170 1.04 -13.32 -10.28
CA TYR A 170 1.01 -12.10 -11.09
C TYR A 170 -0.04 -11.12 -10.60
N LEU A 171 -1.22 -11.59 -10.15
CA LEU A 171 -2.23 -10.72 -9.54
C LEU A 171 -1.76 -10.22 -8.17
N GLU A 172 -1.14 -11.06 -7.36
CA GLU A 172 -0.55 -10.65 -6.08
C GLU A 172 0.49 -9.54 -6.29
N SER A 173 1.42 -9.72 -7.23
CA SER A 173 2.42 -8.71 -7.58
C SER A 173 1.78 -7.41 -8.10
N ALA A 174 0.76 -7.53 -8.95
CA ALA A 174 0.05 -6.37 -9.48
C ALA A 174 -0.66 -5.58 -8.38
N VAL A 175 -1.33 -6.25 -7.43
CA VAL A 175 -1.99 -5.59 -6.29
C VAL A 175 -0.96 -4.92 -5.38
N ARG A 176 0.19 -5.55 -5.11
CA ARG A 176 1.30 -4.91 -4.37
C ARG A 176 1.73 -3.61 -5.04
N GLN A 177 1.99 -3.63 -6.35
CA GLN A 177 2.39 -2.45 -7.12
C GLN A 177 1.31 -1.35 -7.08
N ILE A 178 0.04 -1.71 -7.26
CA ILE A 178 -1.08 -0.78 -7.16
C ILE A 178 -1.11 -0.15 -5.78
N ARG A 179 -1.08 -0.97 -4.71
CA ARG A 179 -1.14 -0.50 -3.32
C ARG A 179 0.04 0.41 -2.97
N THR A 180 1.24 0.11 -3.45
CA THR A 180 2.42 0.98 -3.27
C THR A 180 2.20 2.38 -3.88
N LYS A 181 1.44 2.49 -4.97
CA LYS A 181 1.14 3.78 -5.61
C LYS A 181 -0.01 4.53 -4.94
N ILE A 182 -1.07 3.85 -4.51
CA ILE A 182 -2.28 4.50 -3.99
C ILE A 182 -2.26 4.73 -2.47
N ASN A 183 -1.52 3.93 -1.69
CA ASN A 183 -1.51 4.06 -0.22
C ASN A 183 -1.12 5.46 0.27
N PRO A 184 -0.12 6.16 -0.34
CA PRO A 184 0.16 7.54 0.04
C PRO A 184 -1.06 8.48 -0.08
N ALA A 185 -1.92 8.27 -1.08
CA ALA A 185 -3.17 9.03 -1.22
C ALA A 185 -4.22 8.59 -0.19
N LEU A 186 -4.33 7.30 0.08
CA LEU A 186 -5.22 6.76 1.13
C LEU A 186 -4.82 7.26 2.52
N ASP A 187 -3.53 7.43 2.80
CA ASP A 187 -3.04 7.99 4.07
C ASP A 187 -3.48 9.46 4.27
N LEU A 188 -3.85 10.19 3.22
CA LEU A 188 -4.44 11.53 3.31
C LEU A 188 -5.94 11.53 3.65
N MET A 189 -6.61 10.39 3.56
CA MET A 189 -8.04 10.27 3.83
C MET A 189 -8.34 10.45 5.32
N PRO A 190 -9.52 11.00 5.69
CA PRO A 190 -9.91 11.15 7.09
C PRO A 190 -9.88 9.82 7.85
N TYR A 191 -9.64 9.92 9.15
CA TYR A 191 -9.75 8.81 10.08
C TYR A 191 -10.70 9.20 11.22
N ASN A 192 -11.94 8.73 11.14
CA ASN A 192 -12.99 8.94 12.12
C ASN A 192 -13.91 7.73 12.16
N GLU A 193 -14.86 7.72 13.08
CA GLU A 193 -15.79 6.61 13.28
C GLU A 193 -16.62 6.29 12.02
N GLN A 194 -17.08 7.33 11.31
CA GLN A 194 -17.86 7.16 10.07
C GLN A 194 -17.05 6.44 8.99
N VAL A 195 -15.80 6.83 8.78
CA VAL A 195 -14.90 6.18 7.80
C VAL A 195 -14.63 4.74 8.18
N ARG A 196 -14.39 4.47 9.48
CA ARG A 196 -14.16 3.10 9.98
C ARG A 196 -15.37 2.21 9.79
N SER A 197 -16.56 2.72 10.12
CA SER A 197 -17.83 1.99 9.96
C SER A 197 -18.15 1.68 8.50
N LEU A 198 -17.97 2.66 7.60
CA LEU A 198 -18.16 2.45 6.16
C LEU A 198 -17.19 1.39 5.61
N ASN A 199 -15.92 1.48 5.97
CA ASN A 199 -14.90 0.50 5.54
C ASN A 199 -15.24 -0.89 6.07
N GLN A 200 -15.62 -1.02 7.35
CA GLN A 200 -16.07 -2.27 7.95
C GLN A 200 -17.23 -2.89 7.17
N GLY A 201 -18.26 -2.10 6.86
CA GLY A 201 -19.45 -2.58 6.15
C GLY A 201 -19.07 -3.18 4.79
N VAL A 202 -18.28 -2.45 4.01
CA VAL A 202 -17.88 -2.91 2.67
C VAL A 202 -16.95 -4.12 2.72
N HIS A 203 -15.97 -4.14 3.62
CA HIS A 203 -15.09 -5.29 3.79
C HIS A 203 -15.85 -6.53 4.27
N THR A 204 -16.89 -6.35 5.12
CA THR A 204 -17.77 -7.45 5.53
C THR A 204 -18.54 -8.01 4.34
N GLU A 205 -19.08 -7.16 3.44
CA GLU A 205 -19.77 -7.62 2.23
C GLU A 205 -18.85 -8.46 1.32
N ILE A 206 -17.59 -8.04 1.15
CA ILE A 206 -16.57 -8.79 0.39
C ILE A 206 -16.29 -10.12 1.08
N LEU A 207 -16.08 -10.12 2.40
CA LEU A 207 -15.81 -11.34 3.18
C LEU A 207 -16.97 -12.34 3.08
N GLU A 208 -18.23 -11.89 3.19
CA GLU A 208 -19.41 -12.76 3.06
C GLU A 208 -19.54 -13.35 1.65
N ALA A 209 -19.16 -12.63 0.60
CA ALA A 209 -19.12 -13.18 -0.75
C ALA A 209 -18.03 -14.25 -0.90
N LEU A 210 -16.85 -14.04 -0.29
CA LEU A 210 -15.75 -15.01 -0.25
C LEU A 210 -16.12 -16.25 0.56
N LYS A 211 -16.76 -16.10 1.75
CA LYS A 211 -17.26 -17.21 2.57
C LYS A 211 -18.30 -18.05 1.84
N ALA A 212 -19.13 -17.41 1.01
CA ALA A 212 -20.12 -18.09 0.18
C ALA A 212 -19.52 -18.79 -1.04
N HIS A 213 -18.21 -18.65 -1.28
CA HIS A 213 -17.54 -19.11 -2.50
C HIS A 213 -18.31 -18.64 -3.77
N ASP A 214 -18.72 -17.35 -3.78
CA ASP A 214 -19.42 -16.73 -4.90
C ASP A 214 -18.50 -15.78 -5.67
N PRO A 215 -17.85 -16.24 -6.75
CA PRO A 215 -16.88 -15.46 -7.51
C PRO A 215 -17.48 -14.18 -8.13
N ALA A 216 -18.69 -14.27 -8.67
CA ALA A 216 -19.34 -13.12 -9.33
C ALA A 216 -19.65 -12.02 -8.30
N ARG A 217 -20.22 -12.39 -7.16
CA ARG A 217 -20.51 -11.45 -6.07
C ARG A 217 -19.23 -10.86 -5.47
N SER A 218 -18.17 -11.67 -5.31
CA SER A 218 -16.87 -11.20 -4.79
C SER A 218 -16.24 -10.16 -5.71
N ARG A 219 -16.28 -10.38 -7.04
CA ARG A 219 -15.85 -9.40 -8.05
C ARG A 219 -16.63 -8.11 -7.95
N ASP A 220 -17.96 -8.19 -7.94
CA ASP A 220 -18.84 -7.03 -7.99
C ASP A 220 -18.75 -6.17 -6.73
N THR A 221 -18.67 -6.78 -5.55
CA THR A 221 -18.46 -6.07 -4.29
C THR A 221 -17.10 -5.39 -4.23
N MET A 222 -16.03 -6.07 -4.64
CA MET A 222 -14.70 -5.48 -4.71
C MET A 222 -14.68 -4.28 -5.68
N LYS A 223 -15.32 -4.41 -6.86
CA LYS A 223 -15.40 -3.33 -7.84
C LYS A 223 -16.10 -2.09 -7.29
N LYS A 224 -17.22 -2.26 -6.59
CA LYS A 224 -17.96 -1.16 -5.93
C LYS A 224 -17.11 -0.47 -4.86
N HIS A 225 -16.42 -1.26 -4.02
CA HIS A 225 -15.52 -0.74 -3.00
C HIS A 225 -14.42 0.14 -3.59
N ILE A 226 -13.78 -0.32 -4.67
CA ILE A 226 -12.68 0.42 -5.33
C ILE A 226 -13.17 1.72 -5.95
N ALA A 227 -14.30 1.71 -6.66
CA ALA A 227 -14.89 2.91 -7.25
C ALA A 227 -15.15 3.98 -6.19
N PHE A 228 -15.76 3.60 -5.05
CA PHE A 228 -16.03 4.51 -3.94
C PHE A 228 -14.73 5.13 -3.38
N SER A 229 -13.66 4.35 -3.23
CA SER A 229 -12.39 4.86 -2.70
C SER A 229 -11.70 5.84 -3.65
N ALA A 230 -11.79 5.66 -4.96
CA ALA A 230 -11.23 6.58 -5.96
C ALA A 230 -11.96 7.95 -5.93
N ASP A 231 -13.29 7.95 -5.88
CA ASP A 231 -14.11 9.17 -5.80
C ASP A 231 -13.82 9.93 -4.50
N ALA A 232 -13.66 9.23 -3.38
CA ALA A 232 -13.34 9.84 -2.10
C ALA A 232 -11.97 10.53 -2.11
N ILE A 233 -10.94 9.88 -2.68
CA ILE A 233 -9.59 10.46 -2.83
C ILE A 233 -9.66 11.70 -3.72
N TYR A 234 -10.31 11.62 -4.88
CA TYR A 234 -10.46 12.75 -5.79
C TYR A 234 -11.11 13.94 -5.09
N SER A 235 -12.27 13.73 -4.44
CA SER A 235 -13.01 14.78 -3.74
C SER A 235 -12.15 15.45 -2.66
N ARG A 236 -11.34 14.67 -1.91
CA ARG A 236 -10.48 15.20 -0.85
C ARG A 236 -9.31 16.03 -1.37
N LEU A 237 -8.74 15.64 -2.51
CA LEU A 237 -7.59 16.33 -3.09
C LEU A 237 -7.97 17.62 -3.80
N VAL A 238 -9.12 17.64 -4.46
CA VAL A 238 -9.60 18.76 -5.30
C VAL A 238 -10.44 19.77 -4.53
N SER A 239 -11.13 19.37 -3.45
CA SER A 239 -11.93 20.30 -2.63
C SER A 239 -11.04 21.25 -1.84
N PRO A 240 -11.28 22.56 -1.88
CA PRO A 240 -10.51 23.52 -1.09
C PRO A 240 -10.75 23.30 0.41
N GLU A 241 -9.71 23.62 1.18
CA GLU A 241 -9.56 23.52 2.62
C GLU A 241 -10.73 24.15 3.43
N GLN A 242 -11.79 23.41 3.69
CA GLN A 242 -12.87 23.87 4.58
C GLN A 242 -13.08 23.04 5.85
N GLN A 243 -12.18 22.07 6.17
CA GLN A 243 -12.39 21.19 7.32
C GLN A 243 -11.19 20.98 8.26
N GLU A 244 -10.18 21.83 8.26
CA GLU A 244 -9.09 21.75 9.26
C GLU A 244 -9.43 22.40 10.63
N GLY A 245 -10.70 22.72 10.90
CA GLY A 245 -11.12 23.42 12.10
C GLY A 245 -11.62 22.57 13.27
N ASN A 246 -11.63 21.24 13.19
CA ASN A 246 -12.31 20.41 14.22
C ASN A 246 -11.59 19.13 14.65
N GLU A 247 -10.27 19.08 14.54
CA GLU A 247 -9.47 18.00 15.15
C GLU A 247 -8.49 18.62 16.16
N GLN A 248 -8.99 18.99 17.34
CA GLN A 248 -8.22 19.14 18.58
C GLN A 248 -8.59 18.01 19.53
#